data_41b757870d22e195b8853caa57d0ebd0
#
_entry.id   41b757870d22e195b8853caa57d0ebd0
#
_cell.length_a   1.000
_cell.length_b   1.000
_cell.length_c   1.000
_cell.angle_alpha   90.00
_cell.angle_beta   90.00
_cell.angle_gamma   90.00
#
_symmetry.space_group_name_H-M   'P 1'
#
loop_
_entity.id
_entity.type
_entity.pdbx_description
1 polymer ?
#
loop_
_entity_poly.entity_id
_entity_poly.type
_entity_poly.pdbx_seq_one_letter_code
_entity_poly.pdbx_strand_id
1 'polypeptide(L)'
;MLYAFRACAGAFVLVIAAMAPAAGQFPPGPDDQTGQPGAAPQGKKSPPPAAGPSINGSWSGELTQVGSQTPYRFELAINAGKAETRYPDLDCTGKLTRVGGSKSYTFFVEVITKGQADKGGRCPDGTITVARQGDELALGWFGSVQGNTIVAFGTLRKK
;
A
#
# COMPACT_ATOMS: atom_id res chain seq x y z
N MET A 1 34.68 -35.46 -40.51
CA MET A 1 35.09 -34.06 -40.34
C MET A 1 35.19 -33.76 -38.87
N LEU A 2 36.42 -33.70 -38.33
CA LEU A 2 36.68 -33.40 -36.94
C LEU A 2 36.76 -31.89 -36.72
N TYR A 3 35.96 -31.35 -35.84
CA TYR A 3 36.10 -29.94 -35.37
C TYR A 3 36.80 -29.95 -34.01
N ALA A 4 37.98 -29.39 -34.00
CA ALA A 4 38.78 -29.20 -32.78
C ALA A 4 38.25 -28.04 -31.94
N PHE A 5 37.91 -28.30 -30.66
CA PHE A 5 37.59 -27.23 -29.70
C PHE A 5 38.90 -26.65 -29.12
N ARG A 6 39.13 -25.37 -29.37
CA ARG A 6 40.17 -24.58 -28.71
C ARG A 6 39.62 -24.05 -27.38
N ALA A 7 40.24 -24.48 -26.28
CA ALA A 7 40.01 -23.94 -24.95
C ALA A 7 40.73 -22.59 -24.81
N CYS A 8 39.99 -21.50 -24.59
CA CYS A 8 40.52 -20.23 -24.13
C CYS A 8 40.44 -20.18 -22.62
N ALA A 9 41.59 -20.27 -21.95
CA ALA A 9 41.74 -20.02 -20.52
C ALA A 9 41.78 -18.50 -20.29
N GLY A 10 40.67 -17.90 -19.83
CA GLY A 10 40.59 -16.51 -19.39
C GLY A 10 40.82 -16.41 -17.88
N ALA A 11 41.92 -15.80 -17.48
CA ALA A 11 42.19 -15.49 -16.09
C ALA A 11 41.23 -14.37 -15.61
N PHE A 12 40.34 -14.70 -14.68
CA PHE A 12 39.53 -13.72 -13.97
C PHE A 12 40.33 -13.13 -12.82
N VAL A 13 40.73 -11.87 -12.94
CA VAL A 13 41.26 -11.09 -11.82
C VAL A 13 40.09 -10.63 -10.96
N LEU A 14 39.99 -11.19 -9.76
CA LEU A 14 38.99 -10.82 -8.76
C LEU A 14 39.45 -9.53 -8.07
N VAL A 15 38.90 -8.39 -8.45
CA VAL A 15 39.07 -7.13 -7.71
C VAL A 15 38.05 -7.10 -6.58
N ILE A 16 38.52 -7.39 -5.36
CA ILE A 16 37.71 -7.22 -4.14
C ILE A 16 37.75 -5.75 -3.75
N ALA A 17 36.71 -5.00 -4.11
CA ALA A 17 36.46 -3.67 -3.59
C ALA A 17 35.93 -3.78 -2.15
N ALA A 18 36.74 -3.38 -1.17
CA ALA A 18 36.33 -3.26 0.22
C ALA A 18 35.32 -2.11 0.35
N MET A 19 34.04 -2.44 0.49
CA MET A 19 32.99 -1.46 0.86
C MET A 19 33.09 -1.21 2.36
N ALA A 20 33.58 -0.02 2.76
CA ALA A 20 33.47 0.47 4.11
C ALA A 20 31.98 0.72 4.46
N PRO A 21 31.49 0.28 5.65
CA PRO A 21 30.14 0.64 6.06
C PRO A 21 30.08 2.15 6.32
N ALA A 22 29.24 2.87 5.58
CA ALA A 22 28.85 4.22 5.90
C ALA A 22 28.03 4.18 7.19
N ALA A 23 28.63 4.55 8.31
CA ALA A 23 27.91 4.80 9.55
C ALA A 23 26.96 5.98 9.30
N GLY A 24 25.67 5.69 9.16
CA GLY A 24 24.63 6.71 9.10
C GLY A 24 24.62 7.49 10.41
N GLN A 25 25.14 8.70 10.39
CA GLN A 25 25.02 9.64 11.49
C GLN A 25 23.56 10.12 11.50
N PHE A 26 22.78 9.61 12.44
CA PHE A 26 21.53 10.27 12.81
C PHE A 26 21.88 11.65 13.39
N PRO A 27 21.15 12.70 13.02
CA PRO A 27 21.34 14.00 13.68
C PRO A 27 21.12 13.83 15.19
N PRO A 28 21.95 14.45 16.06
CA PRO A 28 21.74 14.41 17.49
C PRO A 28 20.36 14.97 17.81
N GLY A 29 19.59 14.22 18.63
CA GLY A 29 18.33 14.70 19.17
C GLY A 29 18.54 15.96 20.00
N PRO A 30 17.51 16.81 20.16
CA PRO A 30 17.62 18.00 21.00
C PRO A 30 18.02 17.60 22.41
N ASP A 31 19.01 18.29 22.94
CA ASP A 31 19.73 18.05 24.18
C ASP A 31 18.81 17.70 25.34
N ASP A 32 19.20 16.61 26.00
CA ASP A 32 18.73 16.15 27.30
C ASP A 32 19.02 17.23 28.33
N GLN A 33 18.09 18.14 28.58
CA GLN A 33 18.15 19.06 29.69
C GLN A 33 17.69 18.33 30.96
N THR A 34 18.67 17.72 31.61
CA THR A 34 18.53 17.28 32.99
C THR A 34 18.21 18.46 33.92
N GLY A 35 17.05 18.40 34.56
CA GLY A 35 16.86 19.06 35.85
C GLY A 35 15.74 20.06 35.91
N GLN A 36 14.60 19.63 36.35
CA GLN A 36 13.84 20.20 37.52
C GLN A 36 12.45 19.57 37.57
N PRO A 37 11.96 19.08 38.72
CA PRO A 37 10.56 18.67 38.81
C PRO A 37 9.71 19.95 38.99
N GLY A 38 9.47 20.60 37.85
CA GLY A 38 8.52 21.70 37.73
C GLY A 38 7.15 21.13 37.36
N ALA A 39 6.12 21.59 38.08
CA ALA A 39 4.72 21.23 37.93
C ALA A 39 4.33 21.13 36.46
N ALA A 40 3.81 19.97 36.04
CA ALA A 40 3.31 19.72 34.69
C ALA A 40 2.26 20.81 34.35
N PRO A 41 2.44 21.56 33.24
CA PRO A 41 1.38 22.42 32.76
C PRO A 41 0.22 21.50 32.36
N GLN A 42 -0.95 21.70 32.96
CA GLN A 42 -2.18 21.05 32.56
C GLN A 42 -2.40 21.36 31.06
N GLY A 43 -2.06 20.39 30.21
CA GLY A 43 -2.20 20.51 28.78
C GLY A 43 -3.65 20.80 28.43
N LYS A 44 -3.92 22.01 27.93
CA LYS A 44 -5.17 22.30 27.22
C LYS A 44 -5.39 21.20 26.24
N LYS A 45 -6.44 20.37 26.45
CA LYS A 45 -6.88 19.35 25.50
C LYS A 45 -6.95 20.01 24.13
N SER A 46 -6.03 19.68 23.23
CA SER A 46 -6.08 20.16 21.86
C SER A 46 -7.44 19.80 21.26
N PRO A 47 -8.11 20.72 20.56
CA PRO A 47 -9.36 20.37 19.86
C PRO A 47 -9.14 19.11 19.02
N PRO A 48 -10.14 18.21 18.95
CA PRO A 48 -10.04 17.05 18.08
C PRO A 48 -9.65 17.53 16.68
N PRO A 49 -8.72 16.85 15.99
CA PRO A 49 -8.36 17.22 14.61
C PRO A 49 -9.63 17.31 13.78
N ALA A 50 -9.83 18.43 13.08
CA ALA A 50 -10.99 18.60 12.22
C ALA A 50 -11.09 17.38 11.29
N ALA A 51 -12.26 16.73 11.27
CA ALA A 51 -12.48 15.57 10.41
C ALA A 51 -12.13 15.96 8.97
N GLY A 52 -11.29 15.20 8.32
CA GLY A 52 -11.00 15.36 6.89
C GLY A 52 -12.29 15.17 6.08
N PRO A 53 -12.30 15.55 4.80
CA PRO A 53 -13.47 15.37 3.94
C PRO A 53 -13.88 13.89 3.95
N SER A 54 -15.18 13.65 4.16
CA SER A 54 -15.72 12.29 4.28
C SER A 54 -15.51 11.52 2.97
N ILE A 55 -15.00 10.29 3.11
CA ILE A 55 -14.90 9.32 2.00
C ILE A 55 -16.14 8.41 1.92
N ASN A 56 -17.16 8.66 2.75
CA ASN A 56 -18.40 7.87 2.74
C ASN A 56 -19.13 8.02 1.41
N GLY A 57 -19.76 6.96 0.98
CA GLY A 57 -20.53 6.88 -0.26
C GLY A 57 -20.17 5.66 -1.09
N SER A 58 -20.75 5.60 -2.28
CA SER A 58 -20.46 4.59 -3.28
C SER A 58 -19.58 5.20 -4.37
N TRP A 59 -18.53 4.51 -4.72
CA TRP A 59 -17.50 4.96 -5.65
C TRP A 59 -17.26 3.89 -6.71
N SER A 60 -16.93 4.28 -7.91
CA SER A 60 -16.57 3.35 -8.99
C SER A 60 -15.49 3.93 -9.90
N GLY A 61 -14.73 3.04 -10.51
CA GLY A 61 -13.68 3.36 -11.47
C GLY A 61 -13.01 2.11 -11.98
N GLU A 62 -11.85 2.31 -12.58
CA GLU A 62 -11.02 1.22 -13.06
C GLU A 62 -9.69 1.19 -12.32
N LEU A 63 -9.19 0.00 -12.06
CA LEU A 63 -7.85 -0.22 -11.53
C LEU A 63 -6.96 -0.81 -12.59
N THR A 64 -5.74 -0.28 -12.67
CA THR A 64 -4.66 -0.82 -13.49
C THR A 64 -3.69 -1.56 -12.58
N GLN A 65 -3.45 -2.83 -12.87
CA GLN A 65 -2.45 -3.63 -12.17
C GLN A 65 -1.09 -3.44 -12.82
N VAL A 66 -0.06 -3.24 -12.01
CA VAL A 66 1.33 -3.15 -12.49
C VAL A 66 1.70 -4.44 -13.24
N GLY A 67 2.20 -4.31 -14.46
CA GLY A 67 2.53 -5.44 -15.33
C GLY A 67 1.36 -5.98 -16.15
N SER A 68 0.13 -5.44 -15.98
CA SER A 68 -1.04 -5.75 -16.83
C SER A 68 -1.37 -4.57 -17.73
N GLN A 69 -1.79 -4.85 -18.96
CA GLN A 69 -2.27 -3.82 -19.90
C GLN A 69 -3.79 -3.63 -19.86
N THR A 70 -4.50 -4.54 -19.18
CA THR A 70 -5.96 -4.51 -19.14
C THR A 70 -6.43 -4.03 -17.78
N PRO A 71 -7.04 -2.84 -17.68
CA PRO A 71 -7.70 -2.39 -16.48
C PRO A 71 -8.95 -3.24 -16.19
N TYR A 72 -9.39 -3.23 -14.95
CA TYR A 72 -10.62 -3.90 -14.51
C TYR A 72 -11.46 -2.98 -13.65
N ARG A 73 -12.78 -3.16 -13.71
CA ARG A 73 -13.75 -2.36 -12.94
C ARG A 73 -13.65 -2.65 -11.44
N PHE A 74 -13.76 -1.58 -10.69
CA PHE A 74 -13.71 -1.60 -9.24
C PHE A 74 -14.81 -0.72 -8.64
N GLU A 75 -15.44 -1.20 -7.60
CA GLU A 75 -16.46 -0.50 -6.83
C GLU A 75 -16.10 -0.55 -5.35
N LEU A 76 -16.29 0.58 -4.68
CA LEU A 76 -16.06 0.76 -3.26
C LEU A 76 -17.29 1.39 -2.62
N ALA A 77 -17.84 0.75 -1.59
CA ALA A 77 -18.92 1.30 -0.79
C ALA A 77 -18.46 1.48 0.66
N ILE A 78 -18.58 2.70 1.19
CA ILE A 78 -18.21 3.04 2.57
C ILE A 78 -19.40 3.70 3.24
N ASN A 79 -20.02 3.02 4.21
CA ASN A 79 -21.21 3.48 4.93
C ASN A 79 -21.09 3.18 6.42
N ALA A 80 -21.12 4.22 7.28
CA ALA A 80 -21.29 4.10 8.73
C ALA A 80 -20.50 2.97 9.40
N GLY A 81 -19.21 2.85 9.06
CA GLY A 81 -18.31 1.83 9.65
C GLY A 81 -18.28 0.49 8.91
N LYS A 82 -19.08 0.30 7.87
CA LYS A 82 -18.98 -0.83 6.94
C LYS A 82 -18.32 -0.36 5.65
N ALA A 83 -17.37 -1.12 5.14
CA ALA A 83 -16.77 -0.86 3.85
C ALA A 83 -16.62 -2.18 3.08
N GLU A 84 -17.00 -2.15 1.80
CA GLU A 84 -17.03 -3.32 0.93
C GLU A 84 -16.50 -2.97 -0.45
N THR A 85 -15.88 -3.95 -1.09
CA THR A 85 -15.37 -3.86 -2.46
C THR A 85 -16.08 -4.84 -3.38
N ARG A 86 -16.13 -4.48 -4.66
CA ARG A 86 -16.54 -5.36 -5.74
C ARG A 86 -15.60 -5.23 -6.91
N TYR A 87 -15.30 -6.35 -7.54
CA TYR A 87 -14.50 -6.48 -8.75
C TYR A 87 -15.34 -7.18 -9.81
N PRO A 88 -16.20 -6.44 -10.54
CA PRO A 88 -17.19 -7.07 -11.44
C PRO A 88 -16.57 -7.96 -12.50
N ASP A 89 -15.42 -7.57 -13.08
CA ASP A 89 -14.76 -8.33 -14.14
C ASP A 89 -14.02 -9.58 -13.64
N LEU A 90 -13.78 -9.67 -12.32
CA LEU A 90 -13.12 -10.79 -11.66
C LEU A 90 -14.09 -11.70 -10.90
N ASP A 91 -15.36 -11.30 -10.79
CA ASP A 91 -16.40 -11.93 -9.98
C ASP A 91 -16.01 -12.05 -8.48
N CYS A 92 -15.39 -10.99 -7.95
CA CYS A 92 -14.93 -10.96 -6.56
C CYS A 92 -15.66 -9.90 -5.73
N THR A 93 -15.74 -10.16 -4.43
CA THR A 93 -16.17 -9.18 -3.42
C THR A 93 -15.28 -9.27 -2.19
N GLY A 94 -15.06 -8.14 -1.52
CA GLY A 94 -14.26 -8.04 -0.30
C GLY A 94 -14.97 -7.23 0.79
N LYS A 95 -14.57 -7.47 2.04
CA LYS A 95 -14.89 -6.64 3.19
C LYS A 95 -13.66 -5.90 3.63
N LEU A 96 -13.84 -4.64 3.99
CA LEU A 96 -12.76 -3.77 4.42
C LEU A 96 -12.86 -3.47 5.91
N THR A 97 -11.73 -3.57 6.59
CA THR A 97 -11.55 -3.11 7.95
C THR A 97 -10.62 -1.90 7.93
N ARG A 98 -11.09 -0.76 8.44
CA ARG A 98 -10.26 0.43 8.59
C ARG A 98 -9.22 0.20 9.67
N VAL A 99 -7.94 0.37 9.32
CA VAL A 99 -6.82 0.15 10.24
C VAL A 99 -6.05 1.42 10.57
N GLY A 100 -6.31 2.52 9.83
CA GLY A 100 -5.62 3.78 10.10
C GLY A 100 -5.98 4.85 9.08
N GLY A 101 -5.26 5.96 9.16
CA GLY A 101 -5.37 7.07 8.23
C GLY A 101 -5.07 8.41 8.86
N SER A 102 -5.13 9.45 8.04
CA SER A 102 -4.99 10.85 8.40
C SER A 102 -6.15 11.66 7.83
N LYS A 103 -6.02 12.98 7.82
CA LYS A 103 -6.97 13.87 7.11
C LYS A 103 -6.96 13.66 5.59
N SER A 104 -5.83 13.20 5.04
CA SER A 104 -5.60 13.10 3.58
C SER A 104 -5.83 11.72 3.03
N TYR A 105 -5.69 10.67 3.84
CA TYR A 105 -5.81 9.29 3.39
C TYR A 105 -6.38 8.36 4.45
N THR A 106 -6.91 7.23 4.02
CA THR A 106 -7.41 6.15 4.89
C THR A 106 -6.86 4.81 4.42
N PHE A 107 -6.42 3.99 5.37
CA PHE A 107 -5.95 2.64 5.15
C PHE A 107 -7.00 1.61 5.54
N PHE A 108 -7.14 0.58 4.71
CA PHE A 108 -7.99 -0.57 4.96
C PHE A 108 -7.21 -1.86 4.74
N VAL A 109 -7.54 -2.87 5.53
CA VAL A 109 -7.25 -4.27 5.21
C VAL A 109 -8.48 -4.84 4.51
N GLU A 110 -8.26 -5.52 3.40
CA GLU A 110 -9.29 -6.20 2.62
C GLU A 110 -9.22 -7.70 2.83
N VAL A 111 -10.37 -8.30 3.13
CA VAL A 111 -10.55 -9.74 3.13
C VAL A 111 -11.55 -10.09 2.05
N ILE A 112 -11.13 -10.87 1.07
CA ILE A 112 -11.99 -11.32 -0.03
C ILE A 112 -12.99 -12.36 0.51
N THR A 113 -14.26 -12.12 0.25
CA THR A 113 -15.38 -12.98 0.72
C THR A 113 -15.97 -13.85 -0.39
N LYS A 114 -15.76 -13.47 -1.65
CA LYS A 114 -16.11 -14.24 -2.85
C LYS A 114 -14.99 -14.14 -3.86
N GLY A 115 -14.66 -15.26 -4.52
CA GLY A 115 -13.60 -15.30 -5.55
C GLY A 115 -12.19 -15.34 -4.97
N GLN A 116 -12.01 -15.87 -3.77
CA GLN A 116 -10.75 -15.97 -3.04
C GLN A 116 -9.72 -16.82 -3.80
N ALA A 117 -8.50 -16.31 -3.94
CA ALA A 117 -7.44 -16.98 -4.68
C ALA A 117 -6.99 -18.32 -4.04
N ASP A 118 -7.03 -18.42 -2.72
CA ASP A 118 -6.74 -19.65 -1.96
C ASP A 118 -7.82 -20.75 -2.12
N LYS A 119 -8.98 -20.37 -2.65
CA LYS A 119 -10.11 -21.28 -2.93
C LYS A 119 -10.39 -21.45 -4.43
N GLY A 120 -9.38 -21.21 -5.26
CA GLY A 120 -9.48 -21.36 -6.72
C GLY A 120 -10.08 -20.15 -7.45
N GLY A 121 -10.32 -19.05 -6.76
CA GLY A 121 -10.72 -17.78 -7.35
C GLY A 121 -9.52 -16.96 -7.85
N ARG A 122 -9.75 -15.68 -8.13
CA ARG A 122 -8.76 -14.79 -8.75
C ARG A 122 -8.24 -13.70 -7.81
N CYS A 123 -8.94 -13.42 -6.71
CA CYS A 123 -8.68 -12.27 -5.89
C CYS A 123 -8.02 -12.68 -4.56
N PRO A 124 -6.82 -12.19 -4.27
CA PRO A 124 -6.19 -12.34 -2.97
C PRO A 124 -6.69 -11.29 -1.99
N ASP A 125 -6.52 -11.56 -0.71
CA ASP A 125 -6.60 -10.56 0.33
C ASP A 125 -5.51 -9.51 0.13
N GLY A 126 -5.77 -8.28 0.61
CA GLY A 126 -4.84 -7.17 0.39
C GLY A 126 -5.04 -6.00 1.33
N THR A 127 -4.44 -4.89 0.97
CA THR A 127 -4.60 -3.61 1.63
C THR A 127 -4.98 -2.53 0.62
N ILE A 128 -5.83 -1.62 1.04
CA ILE A 128 -6.28 -0.50 0.23
C ILE A 128 -5.93 0.81 0.92
N THR A 129 -5.33 1.71 0.18
CA THR A 129 -5.17 3.11 0.57
C THR A 129 -6.05 3.97 -0.32
N VAL A 130 -6.85 4.82 0.28
CA VAL A 130 -7.62 5.83 -0.45
C VAL A 130 -7.26 7.23 0.01
N ALA A 131 -7.11 8.14 -0.94
CA ALA A 131 -6.89 9.56 -0.70
C ALA A 131 -7.92 10.37 -1.46
N ARG A 132 -8.59 11.33 -0.78
CA ARG A 132 -9.55 12.20 -1.46
C ARG A 132 -8.83 13.27 -2.27
N GLN A 133 -9.23 13.43 -3.52
CA GLN A 133 -8.75 14.45 -4.46
C GLN A 133 -9.96 15.16 -5.06
N GLY A 134 -10.41 16.26 -4.42
CA GLY A 134 -11.64 16.94 -4.84
C GLY A 134 -12.86 16.02 -4.72
N ASP A 135 -13.51 15.74 -5.85
CA ASP A 135 -14.69 14.86 -5.94
C ASP A 135 -14.35 13.41 -6.29
N GLU A 136 -13.07 13.09 -6.38
CA GLU A 136 -12.55 11.75 -6.69
C GLU A 136 -11.82 11.15 -5.50
N LEU A 137 -11.61 9.82 -5.55
CA LEU A 137 -10.71 9.09 -4.69
C LEU A 137 -9.57 8.50 -5.51
N ALA A 138 -8.34 8.89 -5.22
CA ALA A 138 -7.18 8.12 -5.64
C ALA A 138 -7.10 6.85 -4.78
N LEU A 139 -6.84 5.71 -5.41
CA LEU A 139 -6.77 4.41 -4.75
C LEU A 139 -5.48 3.68 -5.13
N GLY A 140 -4.83 3.10 -4.13
CA GLY A 140 -3.78 2.11 -4.28
C GLY A 140 -4.17 0.82 -3.59
N TRP A 141 -3.96 -0.31 -4.25
CA TRP A 141 -4.18 -1.65 -3.74
C TRP A 141 -2.89 -2.44 -3.74
N PHE A 142 -2.63 -3.19 -2.67
CA PHE A 142 -1.45 -4.04 -2.51
C PHE A 142 -1.87 -5.40 -1.95
N GLY A 143 -1.36 -6.46 -2.54
CA GLY A 143 -1.56 -7.82 -2.07
C GLY A 143 -0.50 -8.77 -2.60
N SER A 144 -0.69 -10.07 -2.34
CA SER A 144 0.24 -11.09 -2.77
C SER A 144 -0.48 -12.38 -3.13
N VAL A 145 -0.05 -13.04 -4.20
CA VAL A 145 -0.47 -14.38 -4.59
C VAL A 145 0.75 -15.24 -4.81
N GLN A 146 0.83 -16.36 -4.09
CA GLN A 146 1.95 -17.33 -4.21
C GLN A 146 3.33 -16.67 -4.12
N GLY A 147 3.47 -15.69 -3.22
CA GLY A 147 4.72 -14.95 -3.02
C GLY A 147 4.98 -13.82 -4.03
N ASN A 148 4.15 -13.66 -5.05
CA ASN A 148 4.26 -12.56 -6.00
C ASN A 148 3.47 -11.35 -5.51
N THR A 149 4.14 -10.20 -5.39
CA THR A 149 3.49 -8.94 -5.04
C THR A 149 2.64 -8.44 -6.20
N ILE A 150 1.41 -8.06 -5.89
CA ILE A 150 0.48 -7.42 -6.82
C ILE A 150 0.25 -5.99 -6.34
N VAL A 151 0.36 -5.05 -7.25
CA VAL A 151 0.07 -3.64 -7.02
C VAL A 151 -0.92 -3.18 -8.07
N ALA A 152 -2.00 -2.54 -7.66
CA ALA A 152 -2.95 -1.91 -8.57
C ALA A 152 -3.30 -0.51 -8.08
N PHE A 153 -3.67 0.37 -9.00
CA PHE A 153 -4.02 1.75 -8.69
C PHE A 153 -5.07 2.27 -9.65
N GLY A 154 -5.77 3.30 -9.22
CA GLY A 154 -6.76 3.96 -10.05
C GLY A 154 -7.41 5.15 -9.37
N THR A 155 -8.34 5.77 -10.08
CA THR A 155 -9.16 6.88 -9.59
C THR A 155 -10.62 6.48 -9.62
N LEU A 156 -11.32 6.73 -8.53
CA LEU A 156 -12.74 6.40 -8.38
C LEU A 156 -13.56 7.69 -8.34
N ARG A 157 -14.72 7.65 -8.99
CA ARG A 157 -15.73 8.72 -8.97
C ARG A 157 -16.93 8.29 -8.15
N LYS A 158 -17.58 9.27 -7.56
CA LYS A 158 -18.81 9.03 -6.81
C LYS A 158 -19.92 8.56 -7.76
N LYS A 159 -20.64 7.52 -7.35
CA LYS A 159 -21.87 7.06 -8.02
C LYS A 159 -23.04 7.96 -7.71
#